data_18462d5f0f829007100dd6ba195e948c
#
_entry.id   18462d5f0f829007100dd6ba195e948c
#
_cell.length_a   1.000
_cell.length_b   1.000
_cell.length_c   1.000
_cell.angle_alpha   90.00
_cell.angle_beta   90.00
_cell.angle_gamma   90.00
#
_symmetry.space_group_name_H-M   'P 1'
#
loop_
_entity.id
_entity.type
_entity.pdbx_description
1 polymer ?
#
loop_
_entity_poly.entity_id
_entity_poly.type
_entity_poly.pdbx_seq_one_letter_code
_entity_poly.pdbx_strand_id
1 'polypeptide(L)'
;SLNYYGNAHGGYLFTLCDQISGLVLISQGVDGVTLQSSINYLKAGRLGDVLTIHGECVHSGRTTRVVDVDITNQEGANVCKATFTMFVTGERDESAKVRI
;
A
#
# COMPACT_ATOMS: atom_id res chain seq x y z
N SER A 1 1.40 13.96 15.30
CA SER A 1 0.20 13.42 14.68
C SER A 1 -0.22 12.10 15.24
N LEU A 2 0.72 11.33 15.74
CA LEU A 2 0.39 10.04 16.26
C LEU A 2 -0.54 10.05 17.42
N ASN A 3 -0.51 11.08 18.18
CA ASN A 3 -1.32 11.14 19.36
C ASN A 3 -2.61 11.81 19.13
N TYR A 4 -2.92 12.12 17.89
CA TYR A 4 -4.14 12.73 17.67
C TYR A 4 -5.12 11.78 17.27
N TYR A 5 -5.11 10.71 17.76
CA TYR A 5 -6.16 9.92 17.60
C TYR A 5 -6.24 9.10 16.39
N GLY A 6 -7.25 8.34 16.34
CA GLY A 6 -7.51 7.38 15.32
C GLY A 6 -7.50 7.95 13.93
N ASN A 7 -7.95 9.16 13.76
CA ASN A 7 -8.03 9.74 12.43
C ASN A 7 -6.67 10.01 11.81
N ALA A 8 -5.79 10.62 12.56
CA ALA A 8 -4.45 10.88 12.06
C ALA A 8 -3.69 9.59 11.87
N HIS A 9 -3.86 8.64 12.77
CA HIS A 9 -3.22 7.35 12.65
C HIS A 9 -3.75 6.59 11.44
N GLY A 10 -5.06 6.64 11.21
CA GLY A 10 -5.67 6.01 10.04
C GLY A 10 -5.14 6.60 8.74
N GLY A 11 -4.97 7.92 8.68
CA GLY A 11 -4.40 8.56 7.51
C GLY A 11 -2.99 8.11 7.24
N TYR A 12 -2.19 7.94 8.29
CA TYR A 12 -0.84 7.46 8.15
C TYR A 12 -0.82 6.02 7.62
N LEU A 13 -1.69 5.16 8.13
CA LEU A 13 -1.78 3.80 7.66
C LEU A 13 -2.21 3.73 6.19
N PHE A 14 -3.16 4.58 5.81
CA PHE A 14 -3.58 4.63 4.41
C PHE A 14 -2.41 5.01 3.52
N THR A 15 -1.63 6.00 3.92
CA THR A 15 -0.48 6.45 3.15
C THR A 15 0.54 5.32 2.99
N LEU A 16 0.79 4.57 4.06
CA LEU A 16 1.70 3.43 3.97
C LEU A 16 1.19 2.38 3.00
N CYS A 17 -0.09 2.06 3.06
CA CYS A 17 -0.68 1.07 2.15
C CYS A 17 -0.58 1.54 0.70
N ASP A 18 -0.85 2.83 0.47
CA ASP A 18 -0.77 3.38 -0.88
C ASP A 18 0.64 3.30 -1.43
N GLN A 19 1.64 3.64 -0.61
CA GLN A 19 3.03 3.56 -1.02
C GLN A 19 3.45 2.13 -1.33
N ILE A 20 3.01 1.18 -0.53
CA ILE A 20 3.35 -0.23 -0.75
C ILE A 20 2.72 -0.73 -2.05
N SER A 21 1.47 -0.34 -2.32
CA SER A 21 0.82 -0.77 -3.56
C SER A 21 1.59 -0.26 -4.79
N GLY A 22 2.08 0.98 -4.72
CA GLY A 22 2.91 1.53 -5.79
C GLY A 22 4.22 0.77 -5.95
N LEU A 23 4.85 0.39 -4.84
CA LEU A 23 6.09 -0.37 -4.88
C LEU A 23 5.89 -1.76 -5.47
N VAL A 24 4.74 -2.38 -5.22
CA VAL A 24 4.41 -3.67 -5.82
C VAL A 24 4.38 -3.55 -7.35
N LEU A 25 3.75 -2.50 -7.87
CA LEU A 25 3.73 -2.29 -9.31
C LEU A 25 5.14 -2.04 -9.85
N ILE A 26 5.92 -1.24 -9.18
CA ILE A 26 7.30 -0.98 -9.59
C ILE A 26 8.09 -2.27 -9.64
N SER A 27 7.88 -3.16 -8.68
CA SER A 27 8.58 -4.46 -8.68
C SER A 27 8.20 -5.31 -9.88
N GLN A 28 7.06 -5.04 -10.51
CA GLN A 28 6.62 -5.72 -11.72
C GLN A 28 7.07 -5.00 -12.98
N GLY A 29 7.79 -3.90 -12.84
CA GLY A 29 8.29 -3.14 -13.98
C GLY A 29 7.26 -2.23 -14.62
N VAL A 30 6.22 -1.85 -13.91
CA VAL A 30 5.19 -0.96 -14.44
C VAL A 30 4.96 0.19 -13.49
N ASP A 31 4.40 1.26 -14.04
CA ASP A 31 3.91 2.39 -13.27
C ASP A 31 2.39 2.39 -13.36
N GLY A 32 1.74 2.94 -12.35
CA GLY A 32 0.30 2.99 -12.35
C GLY A 32 -0.25 4.08 -11.45
N VAL A 33 -1.54 4.31 -11.59
CA VAL A 33 -2.26 5.24 -10.73
C VAL A 33 -3.39 4.47 -10.05
N THR A 34 -3.77 4.93 -8.88
CA THR A 34 -4.84 4.30 -8.11
C THR A 34 -6.18 4.74 -8.67
N LEU A 35 -7.01 3.78 -9.08
CA LEU A 35 -8.37 4.06 -9.52
C LEU A 35 -9.34 4.00 -8.36
N GLN A 36 -9.13 3.07 -7.46
CA GLN A 36 -10.03 2.82 -6.36
C GLN A 36 -9.26 2.17 -5.24
N SER A 37 -9.62 2.48 -4.02
CA SER A 37 -9.06 1.80 -2.87
C SER A 37 -10.14 1.56 -1.84
N SER A 38 -9.94 0.52 -1.07
CA SER A 38 -10.80 0.17 0.04
C SER A 38 -9.90 -0.17 1.21
N ILE A 39 -10.15 0.43 2.35
CA ILE A 39 -9.29 0.20 3.50
C ILE A 39 -10.16 -0.03 4.73
N ASN A 40 -9.79 -1.04 5.51
CA ASN A 40 -10.45 -1.37 6.76
C ASN A 40 -9.46 -1.28 7.89
N TYR A 41 -9.77 -0.46 8.86
CA TYR A 41 -8.97 -0.33 10.07
C TYR A 41 -9.54 -1.27 11.09
N LEU A 42 -8.81 -2.34 11.38
CA LEU A 42 -9.34 -3.44 12.18
C LEU A 42 -8.97 -3.33 13.64
N LYS A 43 -7.90 -2.60 13.95
CA LYS A 43 -7.44 -2.45 15.30
C LYS A 43 -6.71 -1.14 15.43
N ALA A 44 -6.88 -0.47 16.56
CA ALA A 44 -6.17 0.78 16.78
C ALA A 44 -4.68 0.50 16.94
N GLY A 45 -3.89 1.27 16.21
CA GLY A 45 -2.45 1.24 16.43
C GLY A 45 -2.12 2.02 17.67
N ARG A 46 -1.01 1.66 18.30
CA ARG A 46 -0.55 2.34 19.50
C ARG A 46 0.85 2.86 19.27
N LEU A 47 1.16 3.92 19.95
CA LEU A 47 2.51 4.44 19.93
C LEU A 47 3.46 3.35 20.43
N GLY A 48 4.51 3.09 19.70
CA GLY A 48 5.46 2.05 20.04
C GLY A 48 5.20 0.71 19.36
N ASP A 49 4.08 0.54 18.69
CA ASP A 49 3.84 -0.68 17.93
C ASP A 49 4.85 -0.82 16.82
N VAL A 50 5.28 -2.05 16.58
CA VAL A 50 6.09 -2.39 15.42
C VAL A 50 5.15 -2.95 14.37
N LEU A 51 5.08 -2.29 13.23
CA LEU A 51 4.14 -2.66 12.17
C LEU A 51 4.89 -3.36 11.06
N THR A 52 4.34 -4.49 10.62
CA THR A 52 4.84 -5.21 9.45
C THR A 52 3.84 -5.01 8.33
N ILE A 53 4.31 -4.57 7.19
CA ILE A 53 3.47 -4.27 6.04
C ILE A 53 3.76 -5.27 4.95
N HIS A 54 2.72 -5.92 4.45
CA HIS A 54 2.84 -6.90 3.38
C HIS A 54 1.94 -6.48 2.23
N GLY A 55 2.51 -6.40 1.04
CA GLY A 55 1.76 -6.10 -0.18
C GLY A 55 1.85 -7.25 -1.15
N GLU A 56 0.75 -7.57 -1.81
CA GLU A 56 0.69 -8.68 -2.75
C GLU A 56 -0.21 -8.32 -3.92
N CYS A 57 0.27 -8.56 -5.13
CA CYS A 57 -0.55 -8.38 -6.32
C CYS A 57 -1.40 -9.62 -6.49
N VAL A 58 -2.71 -9.47 -6.31
CA VAL A 58 -3.64 -10.60 -6.39
C VAL A 58 -4.31 -10.73 -7.74
N HIS A 59 -4.20 -9.70 -8.59
CA HIS A 59 -4.69 -9.76 -9.95
C HIS A 59 -3.74 -8.94 -10.81
N SER A 60 -3.27 -9.52 -11.90
CA SER A 60 -2.34 -8.86 -12.80
C SER A 60 -2.86 -8.95 -14.21
N GLY A 61 -3.68 -7.99 -14.59
CA GLY A 61 -4.16 -7.87 -15.96
C GLY A 61 -3.25 -6.96 -16.75
N ARG A 62 -3.56 -6.78 -18.04
CA ARG A 62 -2.74 -5.96 -18.90
C ARG A 62 -2.75 -4.49 -18.48
N THR A 63 -3.91 -3.97 -18.12
CA THR A 63 -4.06 -2.55 -17.80
C THR A 63 -4.44 -2.33 -16.34
N THR A 64 -4.82 -3.37 -15.62
CA THR A 64 -5.30 -3.25 -14.25
C THR A 64 -4.54 -4.21 -13.36
N ARG A 65 -4.15 -3.70 -12.19
CA ARG A 65 -3.55 -4.52 -11.14
C ARG A 65 -4.37 -4.34 -9.88
N VAL A 66 -4.54 -5.41 -9.13
CA VAL A 66 -5.17 -5.33 -7.82
C VAL A 66 -4.13 -5.75 -6.80
N VAL A 67 -3.89 -4.90 -5.82
CA VAL A 67 -2.88 -5.13 -4.80
C VAL A 67 -3.56 -5.15 -3.44
N ASP A 68 -3.37 -6.24 -2.72
CA ASP A 68 -3.81 -6.34 -1.34
C ASP A 68 -2.66 -5.96 -0.42
N VAL A 69 -2.96 -5.19 0.61
CA VAL A 69 -1.96 -4.78 1.60
C VAL A 69 -2.48 -5.10 2.98
N ASP A 70 -1.65 -5.75 3.78
CA ASP A 70 -1.97 -6.08 5.16
C ASP A 70 -0.94 -5.41 6.06
N ILE A 71 -1.41 -4.89 7.18
CA ILE A 71 -0.52 -4.37 8.22
C ILE A 71 -0.81 -5.13 9.50
N THR A 72 0.22 -5.70 10.09
CA THR A 72 0.11 -6.42 11.36
C THR A 72 1.01 -5.78 12.39
N ASN A 73 0.68 -5.96 13.67
CA ASN A 73 1.52 -5.47 14.75
C ASN A 73 2.49 -6.57 15.19
N GLN A 74 3.27 -6.29 16.23
CA GLN A 74 4.30 -7.21 16.73
C GLN A 74 3.72 -8.51 17.28
N GLU A 75 2.42 -8.55 17.54
CA GLU A 75 1.76 -9.75 18.03
C GLU A 75 1.10 -10.54 16.91
N GLY A 76 1.26 -10.09 15.67
CA GLY A 76 0.66 -10.75 14.53
C GLY A 76 -0.80 -10.39 14.33
N ALA A 77 -1.34 -9.45 15.08
CA ALA A 77 -2.73 -9.05 14.92
C ALA A 77 -2.87 -8.10 13.73
N ASN A 78 -3.94 -8.27 12.95
CA ASN A 78 -4.22 -7.39 11.83
C ASN A 78 -4.64 -6.02 12.33
N VAL A 79 -3.90 -5.01 11.90
CA VAL A 79 -4.21 -3.61 12.22
C VAL A 79 -5.03 -3.00 11.09
N CYS A 80 -4.70 -3.37 9.87
CA CYS A 80 -5.30 -2.75 8.70
C CYS A 80 -5.26 -3.71 7.54
N LYS A 81 -6.31 -3.69 6.71
CA LYS A 81 -6.33 -4.40 5.44
C LYS A 81 -6.83 -3.46 4.37
N ALA A 82 -6.18 -3.48 3.22
CA ALA A 82 -6.52 -2.58 2.13
C ALA A 82 -6.43 -3.30 0.80
N THR A 83 -7.22 -2.84 -0.16
CA THR A 83 -7.16 -3.32 -1.53
C THR A 83 -7.10 -2.09 -2.42
N PHE A 84 -6.13 -2.09 -3.32
CA PHE A 84 -5.94 -1.00 -4.27
C PHE A 84 -6.11 -1.53 -5.68
N THR A 85 -7.01 -0.92 -6.43
CA THR A 85 -7.14 -1.21 -7.86
C THR A 85 -6.36 -0.13 -8.59
N MET A 86 -5.36 -0.56 -9.35
CA MET A 86 -4.42 0.33 -10.01
C MET A 86 -4.56 0.20 -11.51
N PHE A 87 -4.46 1.33 -12.20
CA PHE A 87 -4.43 1.34 -13.66
C PHE A 87 -2.98 1.50 -14.10
N VAL A 88 -2.51 0.59 -14.95
CA VAL A 88 -1.14 0.62 -15.45
C VAL A 88 -1.03 1.71 -16.50
N THR A 89 -0.15 2.68 -16.25
CA THR A 89 0.03 3.79 -17.17
C THR A 89 1.16 3.54 -18.17
N GLY A 90 2.05 2.60 -17.88
CA GLY A 90 3.12 2.27 -18.81
C GLY A 90 4.14 1.36 -18.18
N GLU A 91 5.08 0.92 -18.99
CA GLU A 91 6.19 0.11 -18.50
C GLU A 91 7.26 1.03 -17.95
N ARG A 92 7.91 0.55 -16.92
CA ARG A 92 8.98 1.31 -16.30
C ARG A 92 10.26 1.05 -17.06
N ASP A 93 10.86 2.11 -17.58
CA ASP A 93 12.08 2.01 -18.36
C ASP A 93 13.28 2.15 -17.45
N GLU A 94 14.12 1.12 -17.43
CA GLU A 94 15.30 1.13 -16.58
C GLU A 94 16.22 2.31 -16.90
N SER A 95 16.33 2.65 -18.18
CA SER A 95 17.22 3.75 -18.55
C SER A 95 16.68 5.09 -18.06
N ALA A 96 15.40 5.22 -17.92
CA ALA A 96 14.81 6.46 -17.42
C ALA A 96 15.17 6.73 -15.97
N LYS A 97 15.45 5.70 -15.21
CA LYS A 97 15.82 5.88 -13.81
C LYS A 97 17.16 6.53 -13.64
N VAL A 98 17.99 6.47 -14.63
CA VAL A 98 19.34 6.97 -14.55
C VAL A 98 19.42 8.42 -14.93
N ARG A 99 18.37 8.97 -15.45
CA ARG A 99 18.37 10.31 -15.94
C ARG A 99 17.99 11.34 -14.94
N ILE A 100 18.24 11.15 -13.79
CA ILE A 100 17.91 12.17 -12.82
C ILE A 100 18.93 13.32 -12.86
#